data_8a6c4ff62362bc5133ca81fbabc0dd35
#
_entry.id   8a6c4ff62362bc5133ca81fbabc0dd35
#
_cell.length_a   1.000
_cell.length_b   1.000
_cell.length_c   1.000
_cell.angle_alpha   90.00
_cell.angle_beta   90.00
_cell.angle_gamma   90.00
#
_symmetry.space_group_name_H-M   'P 1'
#
loop_
_entity.id
_entity.type
_entity.pdbx_description
1 polymer ?
#
loop_
_entity_poly.entity_id
_entity_poly.type
_entity_poly.pdbx_seq_one_letter_code
_entity_poly.pdbx_strand_id
1 'polypeptide(L)'
;MEKKYIDLAKLSEQIGCVFKDVEVKPGVVIRQTHWTKADYQTAKEAIREKISADPDVPLAIYGSPDPWNTVALVKELGVHYVYPWPEHPERIELDLSPLPVGLPKDNYDVRFEIREEGERLFLNMTSDNPDLPRGEGTPHTFRLENVTKVHVPEIPAGKDVYLHAWGMYSVMCAVAATLAESARSVFLASHETDYFCCATRTPEHEIGDSEKRTWENTLPHC
;
A
#
# COMPACT_ATOMS: atom_id res chain seq x y z
N MET A 1 -25.42 -9.88 3.01
CA MET A 1 -25.59 -8.70 2.15
C MET A 1 -24.64 -8.86 0.98
N GLU A 2 -25.14 -8.73 -0.24
CA GLU A 2 -24.31 -8.86 -1.45
C GLU A 2 -23.32 -7.69 -1.51
N LYS A 3 -22.04 -7.98 -1.76
CA LYS A 3 -20.99 -6.98 -1.83
C LYS A 3 -20.55 -6.83 -3.29
N LYS A 4 -20.31 -5.61 -3.74
CA LYS A 4 -19.75 -5.34 -5.07
C LYS A 4 -18.23 -5.24 -5.00
N TYR A 5 -17.57 -5.72 -6.05
CA TYR A 5 -16.11 -5.70 -6.17
C TYR A 5 -15.68 -4.92 -7.41
N ILE A 6 -14.66 -4.12 -7.26
CA ILE A 6 -13.99 -3.43 -8.36
C ILE A 6 -12.56 -3.98 -8.50
N ASP A 7 -12.29 -4.52 -9.67
CA ASP A 7 -10.96 -4.89 -10.13
C ASP A 7 -10.23 -3.64 -10.60
N LEU A 8 -9.24 -3.19 -9.84
CA LEU A 8 -8.46 -1.98 -10.18
C LEU A 8 -7.59 -2.17 -11.42
N ALA A 9 -7.18 -3.41 -11.74
CA ALA A 9 -6.47 -3.67 -12.99
C ALA A 9 -7.38 -3.44 -14.20
N LYS A 10 -8.62 -3.95 -14.15
CA LYS A 10 -9.62 -3.68 -15.20
C LYS A 10 -10.03 -2.21 -15.25
N LEU A 11 -10.15 -1.56 -14.12
CA LEU A 11 -10.41 -0.12 -14.07
C LEU A 11 -9.29 0.66 -14.75
N SER A 12 -8.01 0.29 -14.51
CA SER A 12 -6.86 0.89 -15.17
C SER A 12 -6.96 0.82 -16.71
N GLU A 13 -7.42 -0.32 -17.25
CA GLU A 13 -7.67 -0.45 -18.69
C GLU A 13 -8.78 0.48 -19.17
N GLN A 14 -9.88 0.57 -18.42
CA GLN A 14 -11.04 1.38 -18.78
C GLN A 14 -10.73 2.89 -18.81
N ILE A 15 -9.87 3.36 -17.89
CA ILE A 15 -9.48 4.78 -17.82
C ILE A 15 -8.26 5.10 -18.70
N GLY A 16 -7.73 4.12 -19.43
CA GLY A 16 -6.65 4.32 -20.40
C GLY A 16 -5.25 4.45 -19.80
N CYS A 17 -5.01 3.86 -18.63
CA CYS A 17 -3.66 3.83 -18.04
C CYS A 17 -2.64 3.17 -18.96
N VAL A 18 -1.42 3.64 -18.92
CA VAL A 18 -0.31 3.04 -19.65
C VAL A 18 0.16 1.79 -18.93
N PHE A 19 0.24 0.69 -19.66
CA PHE A 19 0.78 -0.57 -19.17
C PHE A 19 2.20 -0.76 -19.72
N LYS A 20 3.07 -1.31 -18.87
CA LYS A 20 4.44 -1.68 -19.23
C LYS A 20 4.64 -3.17 -18.96
N ASP A 21 5.33 -3.84 -19.85
CA ASP A 21 5.80 -5.19 -19.60
C ASP A 21 7.12 -5.11 -18.84
N VAL A 22 7.15 -5.68 -17.64
CA VAL A 22 8.31 -5.67 -16.74
C VAL A 22 8.81 -7.09 -16.55
N GLU A 23 10.06 -7.33 -16.89
CA GLU A 23 10.71 -8.60 -16.61
C GLU A 23 11.12 -8.65 -15.14
N VAL A 24 10.37 -9.39 -14.33
CA VAL A 24 10.61 -9.51 -12.86
C VAL A 24 11.63 -10.58 -12.53
N LYS A 25 11.88 -11.53 -13.46
CA LYS A 25 12.90 -12.57 -13.42
C LYS A 25 13.23 -12.98 -14.87
N PRO A 26 14.39 -13.60 -15.12
CA PRO A 26 14.72 -14.10 -16.45
C PRO A 26 13.58 -14.95 -17.05
N GLY A 27 12.99 -14.49 -18.15
CA GLY A 27 11.88 -15.15 -18.84
C GLY A 27 10.50 -15.00 -18.22
N VAL A 28 10.34 -14.24 -17.11
CA VAL A 28 9.05 -13.97 -16.47
C VAL A 28 8.70 -12.49 -16.65
N VAL A 29 7.82 -12.22 -17.59
CA VAL A 29 7.32 -10.86 -17.88
C VAL A 29 5.95 -10.72 -17.27
N ILE A 30 5.75 -9.68 -16.47
CA ILE A 30 4.44 -9.28 -15.94
C ILE A 30 4.03 -7.94 -16.54
N ARG A 31 2.75 -7.80 -16.83
CA ARG A 31 2.18 -6.55 -17.30
C ARG A 31 1.78 -5.73 -16.09
N GLN A 32 2.44 -4.59 -15.91
CA GLN A 32 2.19 -3.67 -14.81
C GLN A 32 1.70 -2.33 -15.32
N THR A 33 0.91 -1.65 -14.51
CA THR A 33 0.58 -0.24 -14.71
C THR A 33 0.91 0.52 -13.44
N HIS A 34 1.39 1.75 -13.62
CA HIS A 34 1.60 2.70 -12.54
C HIS A 34 0.64 3.86 -12.75
N TRP A 35 -0.16 4.13 -11.76
CA TRP A 35 -1.05 5.27 -11.81
C TRP A 35 -0.28 6.56 -11.58
N THR A 36 -0.50 7.50 -12.46
CA THR A 36 -0.17 8.89 -12.20
C THR A 36 -1.20 9.51 -11.25
N LYS A 37 -0.92 10.70 -10.75
CA LYS A 37 -1.90 11.49 -9.99
C LYS A 37 -3.20 11.72 -10.77
N ALA A 38 -3.12 11.94 -12.08
CA ALA A 38 -4.28 12.11 -12.96
C ALA A 38 -5.10 10.83 -13.09
N ASP A 39 -4.44 9.67 -13.27
CA ASP A 39 -5.10 8.37 -13.30
C ASP A 39 -5.83 8.08 -12.00
N TYR A 40 -5.19 8.38 -10.86
CA TYR A 40 -5.80 8.24 -9.54
C TYR A 40 -7.08 9.07 -9.42
N GLN A 41 -7.06 10.35 -9.82
CA GLN A 41 -8.23 11.20 -9.76
C GLN A 41 -9.38 10.66 -10.64
N THR A 42 -9.05 10.21 -11.85
CA THR A 42 -10.04 9.60 -12.77
C THR A 42 -10.64 8.32 -12.18
N ALA A 43 -9.81 7.44 -11.62
CA ALA A 43 -10.26 6.22 -10.97
C ALA A 43 -11.14 6.50 -9.75
N LYS A 44 -10.74 7.47 -8.93
CA LYS A 44 -11.50 7.90 -7.75
C LYS A 44 -12.89 8.38 -8.11
N GLU A 45 -13.04 9.21 -9.14
CA GLU A 45 -14.36 9.66 -9.60
C GLU A 45 -15.20 8.49 -10.13
N ALA A 46 -14.62 7.59 -10.93
CA ALA A 46 -15.32 6.41 -11.42
C ALA A 46 -15.82 5.48 -10.31
N ILE A 47 -15.04 5.34 -9.23
CA ILE A 47 -15.44 4.57 -8.04
C ILE A 47 -16.54 5.31 -7.27
N ARG A 48 -16.41 6.62 -7.11
CA ARG A 48 -17.41 7.47 -6.43
C ARG A 48 -18.77 7.41 -7.13
N GLU A 49 -18.80 7.42 -8.44
CA GLU A 49 -20.02 7.24 -9.23
C GLU A 49 -20.70 5.89 -8.93
N LYS A 50 -19.91 4.80 -8.82
CA LYS A 50 -20.44 3.47 -8.49
C LYS A 50 -20.99 3.39 -7.06
N ILE A 51 -20.35 4.07 -6.10
CA ILE A 51 -20.85 4.19 -4.72
C ILE A 51 -22.18 4.97 -4.73
N SER A 52 -22.25 6.07 -5.47
CA SER A 52 -23.46 6.92 -5.54
C SER A 52 -24.63 6.23 -6.22
N ALA A 53 -24.36 5.34 -7.19
CA ALA A 53 -25.40 4.59 -7.89
C ALA A 53 -26.10 3.54 -7.00
N ASP A 54 -25.39 2.99 -6.01
CA ASP A 54 -25.90 1.97 -5.09
C ASP A 54 -25.33 2.18 -3.67
N PRO A 55 -25.79 3.20 -2.96
CA PRO A 55 -25.20 3.61 -1.68
C PRO A 55 -25.38 2.57 -0.56
N ASP A 56 -26.36 1.69 -0.67
CA ASP A 56 -26.65 0.68 0.34
C ASP A 56 -25.85 -0.62 0.15
N VAL A 57 -25.09 -0.74 -0.95
CA VAL A 57 -24.30 -1.93 -1.24
C VAL A 57 -22.83 -1.66 -0.93
N PRO A 58 -22.24 -2.36 0.05
CA PRO A 58 -20.81 -2.21 0.36
C PRO A 58 -19.94 -2.49 -0.86
N LEU A 59 -18.97 -1.60 -1.09
CA LEU A 59 -18.02 -1.72 -2.18
C LEU A 59 -16.64 -2.11 -1.67
N ALA A 60 -16.00 -3.03 -2.37
CA ALA A 60 -14.60 -3.39 -2.12
C ALA A 60 -13.78 -3.31 -3.41
N ILE A 61 -12.50 -2.97 -3.27
CA ILE A 61 -11.53 -2.90 -4.36
C ILE A 61 -10.50 -4.01 -4.21
N TYR A 62 -9.91 -4.48 -5.32
CA TYR A 62 -8.81 -5.44 -5.34
C TYR A 62 -7.95 -5.26 -6.60
N GLY A 63 -6.81 -5.95 -6.67
CA GLY A 63 -5.96 -5.97 -7.86
C GLY A 63 -5.25 -4.64 -8.14
N SER A 64 -4.87 -3.90 -7.10
CA SER A 64 -4.22 -2.60 -7.27
C SER A 64 -2.84 -2.71 -7.92
N PRO A 65 -2.51 -1.81 -8.85
CA PRO A 65 -1.18 -1.73 -9.45
C PRO A 65 -0.09 -1.25 -8.47
N ASP A 66 -0.44 -0.34 -7.55
CA ASP A 66 0.48 0.23 -6.55
C ASP A 66 -0.19 0.35 -5.17
N PRO A 67 0.57 0.15 -4.07
CA PRO A 67 0.00 0.22 -2.72
C PRO A 67 -0.50 1.61 -2.33
N TRP A 68 0.12 2.69 -2.85
CA TRP A 68 -0.25 4.05 -2.49
C TRP A 68 -1.69 4.40 -2.90
N ASN A 69 -2.12 3.98 -4.10
CA ASN A 69 -3.47 4.27 -4.57
C ASN A 69 -4.53 3.45 -3.83
N THR A 70 -4.20 2.22 -3.41
CA THR A 70 -5.08 1.42 -2.56
C THR A 70 -5.34 2.12 -1.23
N VAL A 71 -4.29 2.57 -0.53
CA VAL A 71 -4.42 3.29 0.73
C VAL A 71 -5.24 4.56 0.55
N ALA A 72 -4.93 5.34 -0.48
CA ALA A 72 -5.62 6.59 -0.77
C ALA A 72 -7.12 6.36 -1.07
N LEU A 73 -7.47 5.39 -1.91
CA LEU A 73 -8.86 5.07 -2.25
C LEU A 73 -9.66 4.59 -1.02
N VAL A 74 -9.08 3.70 -0.21
CA VAL A 74 -9.74 3.20 1.00
C VAL A 74 -9.98 4.34 1.99
N LYS A 75 -8.97 5.18 2.24
CA LYS A 75 -9.08 6.30 3.20
C LYS A 75 -10.02 7.41 2.71
N GLU A 76 -10.03 7.74 1.43
CA GLU A 76 -10.87 8.82 0.90
C GLU A 76 -12.31 8.41 0.59
N LEU A 77 -12.54 7.15 0.21
CA LEU A 77 -13.86 6.67 -0.23
C LEU A 77 -14.57 5.77 0.79
N GLY A 78 -13.84 5.31 1.82
CA GLY A 78 -14.41 4.38 2.81
C GLY A 78 -14.72 3.00 2.24
N VAL A 79 -14.08 2.61 1.15
CA VAL A 79 -14.22 1.28 0.55
C VAL A 79 -13.32 0.26 1.26
N HIS A 80 -13.63 -1.03 1.14
CA HIS A 80 -12.75 -2.09 1.66
C HIS A 80 -11.73 -2.52 0.62
N TYR A 81 -10.63 -3.06 1.08
CA TYR A 81 -9.60 -3.66 0.22
C TYR A 81 -9.58 -5.18 0.42
N VAL A 82 -9.66 -5.93 -0.67
CA VAL A 82 -9.59 -7.39 -0.68
C VAL A 82 -8.27 -7.84 -1.29
N TYR A 83 -7.54 -8.69 -0.57
CA TYR A 83 -6.27 -9.23 -1.02
C TYR A 83 -6.24 -10.76 -0.86
N PRO A 84 -5.74 -11.54 -1.82
CA PRO A 84 -5.29 -11.09 -3.16
C PRO A 84 -6.43 -10.74 -4.12
N TRP A 85 -7.54 -11.49 -4.10
CA TRP A 85 -8.77 -11.26 -4.90
C TRP A 85 -9.97 -11.96 -4.25
N PRO A 86 -11.21 -11.61 -4.61
CA PRO A 86 -12.42 -12.07 -3.90
C PRO A 86 -12.62 -13.58 -3.80
N GLU A 87 -12.20 -14.34 -4.80
CA GLU A 87 -12.40 -15.81 -4.86
C GLU A 87 -11.23 -16.58 -4.25
N HIS A 88 -10.15 -15.91 -3.81
CA HIS A 88 -8.99 -16.59 -3.23
C HIS A 88 -9.39 -17.24 -1.88
N PRO A 89 -9.00 -18.52 -1.63
CA PRO A 89 -9.41 -19.24 -0.41
C PRO A 89 -8.85 -18.60 0.88
N GLU A 90 -7.67 -17.99 0.81
CA GLU A 90 -7.01 -17.30 1.93
C GLU A 90 -7.20 -15.77 1.87
N ARG A 91 -8.23 -15.31 1.16
CA ARG A 91 -8.46 -13.87 1.06
C ARG A 91 -8.65 -13.23 2.42
N ILE A 92 -8.11 -12.05 2.55
CA ILE A 92 -8.38 -11.14 3.66
C ILE A 92 -9.12 -9.91 3.12
N GLU A 93 -9.90 -9.31 3.99
CA GLU A 93 -10.58 -8.07 3.71
C GLU A 93 -10.17 -7.04 4.76
N LEU A 94 -9.69 -5.89 4.29
CA LEU A 94 -9.15 -4.83 5.12
C LEU A 94 -9.95 -3.55 4.88
N ASP A 95 -10.41 -2.95 5.95
CA ASP A 95 -10.92 -1.58 5.97
C ASP A 95 -9.82 -0.55 6.27
N LEU A 96 -8.59 -1.04 6.43
CA LEU A 96 -7.41 -0.27 6.82
C LEU A 96 -7.60 0.53 8.11
N SER A 97 -8.35 -0.03 9.05
CA SER A 97 -8.43 0.49 10.42
C SER A 97 -7.03 0.52 11.06
N PRO A 98 -6.78 1.47 11.98
CA PRO A 98 -5.47 1.59 12.61
C PRO A 98 -5.04 0.31 13.32
N LEU A 99 -3.80 -0.10 13.05
CA LEU A 99 -3.12 -1.20 13.72
C LEU A 99 -2.62 -0.77 15.11
N PRO A 100 -2.30 -1.71 16.02
CA PRO A 100 -1.65 -1.40 17.28
C PRO A 100 -0.35 -0.61 17.08
N VAL A 101 -0.11 0.40 17.91
CA VAL A 101 1.12 1.21 17.91
C VAL A 101 2.02 0.81 19.07
N GLY A 102 3.32 0.82 18.85
CA GLY A 102 4.34 0.37 19.79
C GLY A 102 4.85 -1.03 19.44
N LEU A 103 6.17 -1.17 19.29
CA LEU A 103 6.78 -2.43 18.83
C LEU A 103 6.93 -3.43 19.98
N PRO A 104 6.31 -4.60 19.93
CA PRO A 104 6.61 -5.70 20.84
C PRO A 104 7.97 -6.33 20.49
N LYS A 105 8.45 -7.25 21.35
CA LYS A 105 9.71 -7.96 21.13
C LYS A 105 9.66 -8.79 19.84
N ASP A 106 8.53 -9.45 19.58
CA ASP A 106 8.28 -10.29 18.40
C ASP A 106 7.07 -9.73 17.66
N ASN A 107 7.29 -9.06 16.55
CA ASN A 107 6.25 -8.32 15.83
C ASN A 107 5.70 -9.08 14.61
N TYR A 108 5.05 -10.23 14.82
CA TYR A 108 4.23 -10.92 13.81
C TYR A 108 4.84 -10.95 12.40
N ASP A 109 6.05 -11.49 12.28
CA ASP A 109 6.79 -11.67 11.03
C ASP A 109 7.33 -10.37 10.37
N VAL A 110 7.27 -9.22 11.06
CA VAL A 110 7.67 -7.92 10.50
C VAL A 110 8.73 -7.24 11.36
N ARG A 111 9.77 -6.73 10.71
CA ARG A 111 10.79 -5.86 11.30
C ARG A 111 10.74 -4.49 10.65
N PHE A 112 10.95 -3.45 11.45
CA PHE A 112 11.09 -2.07 10.99
C PHE A 112 12.50 -1.54 11.22
N GLU A 113 13.08 -0.95 10.19
CA GLU A 113 14.27 -0.12 10.30
C GLU A 113 13.84 1.33 10.10
N ILE A 114 14.30 2.22 10.98
CA ILE A 114 13.86 3.61 11.04
C ILE A 114 15.07 4.52 10.90
N ARG A 115 15.00 5.47 9.97
CA ARG A 115 15.99 6.53 9.81
C ARG A 115 15.29 7.88 9.79
N GLU A 116 15.73 8.79 10.64
CA GLU A 116 15.20 10.14 10.74
C GLU A 116 16.14 11.17 10.11
N GLU A 117 15.62 12.04 9.26
CA GLU A 117 16.33 13.11 8.58
C GLU A 117 15.50 14.40 8.61
N GLY A 118 15.73 15.24 9.62
CA GLY A 118 14.98 16.48 9.80
C GLY A 118 13.47 16.22 9.94
N GLU A 119 12.68 16.75 9.02
CA GLU A 119 11.22 16.57 8.96
C GLU A 119 10.81 15.21 8.36
N ARG A 120 11.75 14.45 7.80
CA ARG A 120 11.52 13.19 7.11
C ARG A 120 11.83 11.99 7.99
N LEU A 121 11.04 10.95 7.86
CA LEU A 121 11.24 9.69 8.56
C LEU A 121 11.09 8.53 7.55
N PHE A 122 12.17 7.80 7.35
CA PHE A 122 12.20 6.67 6.44
C PHE A 122 12.02 5.37 7.23
N LEU A 123 11.01 4.60 6.85
CA LEU A 123 10.74 3.28 7.40
C LEU A 123 10.97 2.23 6.32
N ASN A 124 11.86 1.28 6.60
CA ASN A 124 11.98 0.07 5.81
C ASN A 124 11.32 -1.08 6.57
N MET A 125 10.36 -1.73 5.95
CA MET A 125 9.64 -2.86 6.50
C MET A 125 10.11 -4.13 5.80
N THR A 126 10.66 -5.07 6.58
CA THR A 126 11.16 -6.37 6.09
C THR A 126 10.44 -7.50 6.78
N SER A 127 10.37 -8.66 6.12
CA SER A 127 9.91 -9.88 6.76
C SER A 127 10.99 -10.43 7.70
N ASP A 128 10.58 -10.88 8.87
CA ASP A 128 11.46 -11.46 9.90
C ASP A 128 11.01 -12.86 10.33
N ASN A 129 10.28 -13.58 9.48
CA ASN A 129 9.85 -14.93 9.78
C ASN A 129 10.85 -15.97 9.24
N PRO A 130 11.65 -16.63 10.12
CA PRO A 130 12.62 -17.65 9.71
C PRO A 130 11.96 -18.95 9.24
N ASP A 131 10.70 -19.20 9.61
CA ASP A 131 9.99 -20.44 9.32
C ASP A 131 9.29 -20.42 7.95
N LEU A 132 9.19 -19.24 7.34
CA LEU A 132 8.64 -19.13 6.00
C LEU A 132 9.73 -19.40 4.97
N PRO A 133 9.49 -20.31 4.02
CA PRO A 133 10.49 -20.65 3.04
C PRO A 133 10.91 -19.42 2.25
N ARG A 134 12.17 -19.02 2.38
CA ARG A 134 12.83 -18.06 1.49
C ARG A 134 13.10 -18.76 0.15
N GLY A 135 12.03 -19.13 -0.55
CA GLY A 135 12.14 -19.74 -1.88
C GLY A 135 12.53 -18.69 -2.89
N GLU A 136 13.46 -19.01 -3.79
CA GLU A 136 13.68 -18.21 -4.99
C GLU A 136 12.32 -17.98 -5.68
N GLY A 137 11.81 -16.77 -5.57
CA GLY A 137 10.61 -16.35 -6.28
C GLY A 137 9.30 -16.35 -5.52
N THR A 138 9.27 -16.62 -4.23
CA THR A 138 8.06 -16.38 -3.43
C THR A 138 8.16 -15.04 -2.70
N PRO A 139 7.33 -14.05 -3.05
CA PRO A 139 7.33 -12.75 -2.38
C PRO A 139 6.70 -12.77 -0.98
N HIS A 140 6.21 -13.93 -0.50
CA HIS A 140 5.37 -14.02 0.68
C HIS A 140 6.10 -14.71 1.84
N THR A 141 6.94 -13.93 2.51
CA THR A 141 7.50 -14.28 3.81
C THR A 141 6.64 -13.71 4.95
N PHE A 142 5.34 -13.51 4.70
CA PHE A 142 4.40 -12.93 5.64
C PHE A 142 3.08 -13.72 5.63
N ARG A 143 2.55 -14.01 6.82
CA ARG A 143 1.26 -14.71 6.95
C ARG A 143 0.11 -13.71 6.88
N LEU A 144 -0.76 -13.84 5.88
CA LEU A 144 -1.89 -12.93 5.66
C LEU A 144 -2.79 -12.79 6.89
N GLU A 145 -2.96 -13.86 7.67
CA GLU A 145 -3.71 -13.86 8.93
C GLU A 145 -3.13 -12.94 10.02
N ASN A 146 -1.86 -12.53 9.88
CA ASN A 146 -1.18 -11.64 10.81
C ASN A 146 -1.26 -10.17 10.43
N VAL A 147 -1.80 -9.81 9.25
CA VAL A 147 -1.85 -8.40 8.79
C VAL A 147 -2.44 -7.47 9.85
N THR A 148 -3.55 -7.85 10.46
CA THR A 148 -4.25 -7.04 11.47
C THR A 148 -3.61 -7.08 12.87
N LYS A 149 -2.58 -7.91 13.06
CA LYS A 149 -1.88 -8.08 14.34
C LYS A 149 -0.53 -7.36 14.38
N VAL A 150 -0.03 -6.90 13.23
CA VAL A 150 1.24 -6.15 13.15
C VAL A 150 1.16 -4.90 13.99
N HIS A 151 2.20 -4.64 14.76
CA HIS A 151 2.36 -3.41 15.51
C HIS A 151 3.21 -2.43 14.71
N VAL A 152 2.76 -1.19 14.64
CA VAL A 152 3.43 -0.11 13.92
C VAL A 152 4.33 0.66 14.89
N PRO A 153 5.56 1.05 14.51
CA PRO A 153 6.41 1.85 15.37
C PRO A 153 5.73 3.19 15.70
N GLU A 154 5.90 3.63 16.94
CA GLU A 154 5.52 4.98 17.34
C GLU A 154 6.40 5.98 16.60
N ILE A 155 5.78 6.95 15.94
CA ILE A 155 6.49 7.99 15.20
C ILE A 155 6.23 9.37 15.80
N PRO A 156 7.21 10.29 15.76
CA PRO A 156 6.97 11.68 16.16
C PRO A 156 5.90 12.32 15.29
N ALA A 157 4.98 13.05 15.91
CA ALA A 157 3.96 13.78 15.16
C ALA A 157 4.57 14.84 14.24
N GLY A 158 3.90 15.12 13.11
CA GLY A 158 4.29 16.17 12.18
C GLY A 158 5.45 15.82 11.24
N LYS A 159 5.86 14.56 11.16
CA LYS A 159 6.85 14.09 10.18
C LYS A 159 6.19 13.67 8.88
N ASP A 160 6.92 13.83 7.77
CA ASP A 160 6.64 13.15 6.52
C ASP A 160 7.26 11.76 6.59
N VAL A 161 6.45 10.73 6.39
CA VAL A 161 6.86 9.34 6.54
C VAL A 161 6.97 8.69 5.18
N TYR A 162 8.13 8.11 4.91
CA TYR A 162 8.44 7.39 3.67
C TYR A 162 8.56 5.90 3.98
N LEU A 163 7.54 5.13 3.61
CA LEU A 163 7.48 3.69 3.87
C LEU A 163 7.90 2.90 2.64
N HIS A 164 8.85 2.02 2.83
CA HIS A 164 9.29 1.03 1.85
C HIS A 164 9.09 -0.38 2.40
N ALA A 165 8.60 -1.28 1.56
CA ALA A 165 8.50 -2.70 1.87
C ALA A 165 8.68 -3.53 0.60
N TRP A 166 9.23 -4.72 0.73
CA TRP A 166 9.36 -5.65 -0.37
C TRP A 166 8.44 -6.85 -0.16
N GLY A 167 7.56 -7.11 -1.13
CA GLY A 167 6.73 -8.32 -1.16
C GLY A 167 5.61 -8.42 -0.13
N MET A 168 5.33 -7.36 0.64
CA MET A 168 4.35 -7.33 1.73
C MET A 168 3.23 -6.32 1.47
N TYR A 169 2.57 -6.42 0.32
CA TYR A 169 1.62 -5.41 -0.16
C TYR A 169 0.50 -5.08 0.84
N SER A 170 -0.23 -6.09 1.31
CA SER A 170 -1.39 -5.89 2.20
C SER A 170 -1.00 -5.31 3.56
N VAL A 171 0.12 -5.79 4.14
CA VAL A 171 0.59 -5.26 5.42
C VAL A 171 1.16 -3.85 5.24
N MET A 172 1.80 -3.55 4.13
CA MET A 172 2.27 -2.20 3.82
C MET A 172 1.10 -1.20 3.74
N CYS A 173 -0.01 -1.59 3.10
CA CYS A 173 -1.21 -0.76 3.07
C CYS A 173 -1.78 -0.51 4.48
N ALA A 174 -1.86 -1.54 5.33
CA ALA A 174 -2.37 -1.42 6.69
C ALA A 174 -1.45 -0.56 7.58
N VAL A 175 -0.12 -0.74 7.46
CA VAL A 175 0.87 0.08 8.17
C VAL A 175 0.79 1.54 7.73
N ALA A 176 0.74 1.81 6.42
CA ALA A 176 0.64 3.16 5.89
C ALA A 176 -0.64 3.88 6.35
N ALA A 177 -1.78 3.18 6.34
CA ALA A 177 -3.03 3.72 6.83
C ALA A 177 -2.98 4.08 8.33
N THR A 178 -2.25 3.28 9.13
CA THR A 178 -2.03 3.55 10.56
C THR A 178 -1.11 4.75 10.76
N LEU A 179 0.00 4.83 10.03
CA LEU A 179 0.92 5.97 10.08
C LEU A 179 0.24 7.28 9.72
N ALA A 180 -0.73 7.25 8.79
CA ALA A 180 -1.53 8.41 8.40
C ALA A 180 -2.34 9.03 9.55
N GLU A 181 -2.54 8.33 10.66
CA GLU A 181 -3.23 8.88 11.84
C GLU A 181 -2.40 9.91 12.62
N SER A 182 -1.06 9.89 12.49
CA SER A 182 -0.15 10.79 13.23
C SER A 182 0.85 11.53 12.35
N ALA A 183 1.18 11.00 11.18
CA ALA A 183 2.09 11.63 10.23
C ALA A 183 1.52 12.93 9.63
N ARG A 184 2.39 13.84 9.21
CA ARG A 184 2.03 15.01 8.39
C ARG A 184 1.62 14.55 6.99
N SER A 185 2.43 13.69 6.38
CA SER A 185 2.13 13.00 5.12
C SER A 185 2.75 11.60 5.12
N VAL A 186 2.15 10.68 4.37
CA VAL A 186 2.68 9.32 4.18
C VAL A 186 2.92 9.07 2.71
N PHE A 187 4.14 8.67 2.42
CA PHE A 187 4.62 8.32 1.09
C PHE A 187 4.95 6.84 1.04
N LEU A 188 4.45 6.14 0.04
CA LEU A 188 4.73 4.74 -0.21
C LEU A 188 5.65 4.56 -1.41
N ALA A 189 6.66 3.72 -1.25
CA ALA A 189 7.50 3.32 -2.38
C ALA A 189 6.69 2.56 -3.42
N SER A 190 6.78 3.00 -4.67
CA SER A 190 6.29 2.23 -5.81
C SER A 190 7.33 1.17 -6.23
N HIS A 191 6.90 0.29 -7.14
CA HIS A 191 7.79 -0.77 -7.65
C HIS A 191 9.00 -0.25 -8.43
N GLU A 192 8.92 0.95 -9.03
CA GLU A 192 10.00 1.42 -9.90
C GLU A 192 11.05 2.25 -9.15
N THR A 193 10.77 3.48 -8.80
CA THR A 193 11.83 4.37 -8.30
C THR A 193 11.35 5.50 -7.40
N ASP A 194 10.04 5.68 -7.27
CA ASP A 194 9.48 6.86 -6.64
C ASP A 194 8.67 6.51 -5.38
N TYR A 195 8.60 7.46 -4.46
CA TYR A 195 7.63 7.48 -3.39
C TYR A 195 6.41 8.28 -3.84
N PHE A 196 5.21 7.77 -3.57
CA PHE A 196 3.96 8.47 -3.85
C PHE A 196 3.19 8.78 -2.57
N CYS A 197 2.72 10.02 -2.45
CA CYS A 197 1.88 10.44 -1.34
C CYS A 197 0.54 9.69 -1.37
N CYS A 198 0.23 8.96 -0.31
CA CYS A 198 -1.03 8.21 -0.17
C CYS A 198 -1.96 8.80 0.89
N ALA A 199 -1.45 9.65 1.77
CA ALA A 199 -2.22 10.39 2.77
C ALA A 199 -1.48 11.66 3.16
N THR A 200 -2.22 12.76 3.39
CA THR A 200 -1.64 14.03 3.83
C THR A 200 -2.61 14.82 4.69
N ARG A 201 -2.06 15.59 5.63
CA ARG A 201 -2.77 16.54 6.50
C ARG A 201 -2.23 17.97 6.33
N THR A 202 -1.40 18.19 5.34
CA THR A 202 -0.79 19.49 5.03
C THR A 202 -1.15 19.93 3.62
N PRO A 203 -1.25 21.21 3.34
CA PRO A 203 -1.41 21.71 1.98
C PRO A 203 -0.13 21.66 1.13
N GLU A 204 1.00 21.30 1.73
CA GLU A 204 2.29 21.20 1.04
C GLU A 204 2.37 19.99 0.09
N HIS A 205 1.54 18.98 0.33
CA HIS A 205 1.48 17.77 -0.47
C HIS A 205 0.04 17.45 -0.87
N GLU A 206 -0.12 16.81 -2.01
CA GLU A 206 -1.40 16.25 -2.47
C GLU A 206 -1.25 14.74 -2.69
N ILE A 207 -2.36 14.01 -2.58
CA ILE A 207 -2.37 12.57 -2.89
C ILE A 207 -1.95 12.35 -4.34
N GLY A 208 -0.98 11.46 -4.54
CA GLY A 208 -0.36 11.18 -5.84
C GLY A 208 0.84 12.05 -6.18
N ASP A 209 1.21 13.02 -5.34
CA ASP A 209 2.51 13.69 -5.49
C ASP A 209 3.63 12.67 -5.35
N SER A 210 4.67 12.81 -6.18
CA SER A 210 5.79 11.87 -6.19
C SER A 210 7.11 12.52 -5.86
N GLU A 211 7.93 11.79 -5.12
CA GLU A 211 9.34 12.13 -4.87
C GLU A 211 10.24 11.01 -5.34
N LYS A 212 11.31 11.34 -6.03
CA LYS A 212 12.30 10.36 -6.48
C LYS A 212 12.96 9.65 -5.31
N ARG A 213 13.00 8.34 -5.39
CA ARG A 213 13.77 7.52 -4.48
C ARG A 213 15.24 7.57 -4.92
N THR A 214 16.11 8.06 -4.06
CA THR A 214 17.57 8.10 -4.26
C THR A 214 18.24 7.12 -3.31
N TRP A 215 19.52 6.81 -3.53
CA TRP A 215 20.31 6.02 -2.59
C TRP A 215 20.40 6.67 -1.21
N GLU A 216 20.33 7.98 -1.15
CA GLU A 216 20.39 8.77 0.08
C GLU A 216 19.09 8.64 0.90
N ASN A 217 17.94 8.52 0.22
CA ASN A 217 16.61 8.38 0.86
C ASN A 217 16.07 6.94 0.86
N THR A 218 16.91 5.95 0.58
CA THR A 218 16.57 4.52 0.64
C THR A 218 17.45 3.85 1.68
N LEU A 219 16.84 3.09 2.60
CA LEU A 219 17.62 2.25 3.49
C LEU A 219 18.28 1.12 2.69
N PRO A 220 19.56 0.78 2.98
CA PRO A 220 20.22 -0.30 2.29
C PRO A 220 19.42 -1.61 2.45
N HIS A 221 19.28 -2.33 1.37
CA HIS A 221 18.70 -3.68 1.40
C HIS A 221 19.65 -4.59 2.19
N CYS A 222 19.19 -5.12 3.30
CA CYS A 222 19.85 -6.24 4.00
C CYS A 222 19.63 -7.56 3.28
#